data_7122c01a7ef39db2d12a902c9c57d8ad
#
_entry.id   7122c01a7ef39db2d12a902c9c57d8ad
#
_cell.length_a   1.000
_cell.length_b   1.000
_cell.length_c   1.000
_cell.angle_alpha   90.00
_cell.angle_beta   90.00
_cell.angle_gamma   90.00
#
_symmetry.space_group_name_H-M   'P 1'
#
loop_
_entity.id
_entity.type
_entity.pdbx_description
1 polymer ?
#
loop_
_entity_poly.entity_id
_entity_poly.type
_entity_poly.pdbx_seq_one_letter_code
_entity_poly.pdbx_strand_id
1 'polypeptide(L)'
;MGGLRNYTNTRKELQLAEKRLELLHNRKEELYNRLVMPKGWQLSDGGGVSIREAESNTEKYVLACNTPSEATGMSLNEEIAHVEQEVYMLRRMCGMMEDTLEQLTGIEATLYSLIIIAGKSPTVAVREVADMQYMTEDNIWHTYYKKIKPFIDALQ
;
A
#
# COMPACT_ATOMS: atom_id res chain seq x y z
N MET A 1 -15.89 -7.38 10.74
CA MET A 1 -16.10 -7.97 9.41
C MET A 1 -15.66 -6.98 8.35
N GLY A 2 -14.61 -7.31 7.64
CA GLY A 2 -14.23 -6.53 6.49
C GLY A 2 -15.30 -6.66 5.40
N GLY A 3 -15.85 -5.54 4.93
CA GLY A 3 -16.60 -5.54 3.69
C GLY A 3 -15.72 -6.04 2.54
N LEU A 4 -16.33 -6.31 1.40
CA LEU A 4 -15.57 -6.67 0.21
C LEU A 4 -14.55 -5.58 -0.11
N ARG A 5 -13.30 -5.99 -0.34
CA ARG A 5 -12.27 -5.04 -0.78
C ARG A 5 -12.69 -4.49 -2.13
N ASN A 6 -12.68 -3.18 -2.25
CA ASN A 6 -12.92 -2.53 -3.52
C ASN A 6 -11.67 -1.77 -3.97
N TYR A 7 -11.57 -1.56 -5.26
CA TYR A 7 -10.42 -0.93 -5.88
C TYR A 7 -10.16 0.49 -5.36
N THR A 8 -11.21 1.28 -5.24
CA THR A 8 -11.10 2.68 -4.81
C THR A 8 -10.51 2.79 -3.40
N ASN A 9 -11.01 1.98 -2.46
CA ASN A 9 -10.51 1.99 -1.09
C ASN A 9 -9.10 1.42 -0.99
N THR A 10 -8.82 0.33 -1.70
CA THR A 10 -7.47 -0.26 -1.75
C THR A 10 -6.47 0.73 -2.33
N ARG A 11 -6.85 1.47 -3.35
CA ARG A 11 -6.04 2.51 -3.96
C ARG A 11 -5.73 3.66 -2.99
N LYS A 12 -6.73 4.08 -2.21
CA LYS A 12 -6.55 5.09 -1.17
C LYS A 12 -5.61 4.61 -0.06
N GLU A 13 -5.78 3.38 0.39
CA GLU A 13 -4.90 2.77 1.38
C GLU A 13 -3.45 2.73 0.86
N LEU A 14 -3.26 2.37 -0.41
CA LEU A 14 -1.96 2.36 -1.06
C LEU A 14 -1.31 3.76 -1.06
N GLN A 15 -2.07 4.78 -1.45
CA GLN A 15 -1.57 6.16 -1.47
C GLN A 15 -1.16 6.63 -0.07
N LEU A 16 -1.94 6.29 0.96
CA LEU A 16 -1.61 6.62 2.34
C LEU A 16 -0.36 5.88 2.82
N ALA A 17 -0.23 4.61 2.48
CA ALA A 17 0.94 3.81 2.84
C ALA A 17 2.21 4.32 2.13
N GLU A 18 2.13 4.66 0.86
CA GLU A 18 3.24 5.25 0.10
C GLU A 18 3.69 6.58 0.70
N LYS A 19 2.74 7.43 1.09
CA LYS A 19 3.05 8.71 1.75
C LYS A 19 3.69 8.51 3.11
N ARG A 20 3.20 7.56 3.89
CA ARG A 20 3.79 7.19 5.16
C ARG A 20 5.23 6.69 4.99
N LEU A 21 5.48 5.88 3.98
CA LEU A 21 6.81 5.38 3.67
C LEU A 21 7.76 6.53 3.30
N GLU A 22 7.30 7.48 2.49
CA GLU A 22 8.05 8.69 2.14
C GLU A 22 8.43 9.49 3.39
N LEU A 23 7.48 9.70 4.31
CA LEU A 23 7.74 10.41 5.56
C LEU A 23 8.75 9.68 6.44
N LEU A 24 8.71 8.35 6.48
CA LEU A 24 9.68 7.56 7.24
C LEU A 24 11.08 7.64 6.63
N HIS A 25 11.20 7.59 5.31
CA HIS A 25 12.48 7.78 4.63
C HIS A 25 13.04 9.19 4.84
N ASN A 26 12.19 10.21 4.80
CA ASN A 26 12.59 11.58 5.08
C ASN A 26 13.11 11.73 6.52
N ARG A 27 12.45 11.09 7.47
CA ARG A 27 12.88 11.08 8.86
C ARG A 27 14.26 10.41 9.03
N LYS A 28 14.49 9.32 8.32
CA LYS A 28 15.77 8.63 8.33
C LYS A 28 16.86 9.50 7.72
N GLU A 29 16.57 10.20 6.62
CA GLU A 29 17.49 11.15 5.99
C GLU A 29 17.80 12.34 6.91
N GLU A 30 16.81 12.89 7.60
CA GLU A 30 17.00 13.95 8.58
C GLU A 30 17.91 13.52 9.73
N LEU A 31 17.74 12.28 10.22
CA LEU A 31 18.62 11.70 11.23
C LEU A 31 20.06 11.58 10.73
N TYR A 32 20.24 11.13 9.51
CA TYR A 32 21.55 11.03 8.87
C TYR A 32 22.20 12.41 8.79
N ASN A 33 21.48 13.39 8.26
CA ASN A 33 22.00 14.77 8.12
C ASN A 33 22.33 15.40 9.45
N ARG A 34 21.56 15.14 10.49
CA ARG A 34 21.77 15.70 11.81
C ARG A 34 22.92 15.04 12.57
N LEU A 35 23.06 13.73 12.46
CA LEU A 35 24.04 12.96 13.23
C LEU A 35 25.36 12.73 12.49
N VAL A 36 25.31 12.45 11.20
CA VAL A 36 26.48 12.07 10.40
C VAL A 36 27.08 13.26 9.66
N MET A 37 26.23 14.19 9.18
CA MET A 37 26.65 15.38 8.45
C MET A 37 26.25 16.64 9.20
N PRO A 38 26.89 16.94 10.35
CA PRO A 38 26.55 18.12 11.12
C PRO A 38 26.89 19.41 10.36
N LYS A 39 26.15 20.47 10.70
CA LYS A 39 26.34 21.81 10.15
C LYS A 39 27.79 22.26 10.32
N GLY A 40 28.40 22.75 9.26
CA GLY A 40 29.78 23.22 9.27
C GLY A 40 30.77 22.21 8.70
N TRP A 41 30.38 20.97 8.52
CA TRP A 41 31.25 19.93 7.93
C TRP A 41 31.60 20.24 6.47
N GLN A 42 30.71 20.86 5.76
CA GLN A 42 30.87 21.21 4.35
C GLN A 42 31.66 22.51 4.15
N LEU A 43 31.90 23.30 5.19
CA LEU A 43 32.43 24.67 5.13
C LEU A 43 33.74 24.84 5.86
N SER A 44 34.33 23.77 6.39
CA SER A 44 35.47 23.92 7.24
C SER A 44 36.79 24.04 6.45
N ASP A 45 37.40 25.18 6.51
CA ASP A 45 38.79 25.40 6.18
C ASP A 45 39.67 24.78 7.27
N GLY A 46 39.90 23.48 7.20
CA GLY A 46 40.81 22.79 8.09
C GLY A 46 40.30 22.37 9.45
N GLY A 47 39.00 22.51 9.71
CA GLY A 47 38.36 22.04 10.93
C GLY A 47 37.53 20.78 10.70
N GLY A 48 37.96 19.86 9.83
CA GLY A 48 37.21 18.66 9.56
C GLY A 48 36.99 17.79 10.76
N VAL A 49 35.83 17.13 10.84
CA VAL A 49 35.51 16.09 11.82
C VAL A 49 36.59 15.00 11.73
N SER A 50 37.17 14.60 12.84
CA SER A 50 38.14 13.51 12.85
C SER A 50 37.50 12.20 12.41
N ILE A 51 38.31 11.27 11.90
CA ILE A 51 37.84 9.93 11.48
C ILE A 51 37.09 9.26 12.63
N ARG A 52 37.57 9.38 13.86
CA ARG A 52 36.90 8.80 15.05
C ARG A 52 35.52 9.43 15.30
N GLU A 53 35.40 10.75 15.15
CA GLU A 53 34.11 11.44 15.31
C GLU A 53 33.13 11.03 14.23
N ALA A 54 33.57 10.90 12.97
CA ALA A 54 32.77 10.44 11.86
C ALA A 54 32.28 9.00 12.08
N GLU A 55 33.15 8.09 12.55
CA GLU A 55 32.77 6.71 12.88
C GLU A 55 31.78 6.67 14.04
N SER A 56 32.03 7.44 15.10
CA SER A 56 31.13 7.54 16.26
C SER A 56 29.76 8.09 15.87
N ASN A 57 29.71 9.08 14.98
CA ASN A 57 28.47 9.66 14.50
C ASN A 57 27.70 8.66 13.64
N THR A 58 28.39 7.88 12.81
CA THR A 58 27.79 6.81 12.02
C THR A 58 27.19 5.73 12.93
N GLU A 59 27.91 5.34 13.98
CA GLU A 59 27.42 4.39 14.99
C GLU A 59 26.17 4.91 15.69
N LYS A 60 26.14 6.19 16.05
CA LYS A 60 24.97 6.83 16.66
C LYS A 60 23.77 6.80 15.72
N TYR A 61 24.00 7.06 14.43
CA TYR A 61 22.95 7.01 13.42
C TYR A 61 22.39 5.58 13.28
N VAL A 62 23.26 4.59 13.16
CA VAL A 62 22.84 3.18 13.07
C VAL A 62 22.05 2.78 14.31
N LEU A 63 22.53 3.17 15.50
CA LEU A 63 21.83 2.88 16.75
C LEU A 63 20.46 3.55 16.80
N ALA A 64 20.36 4.82 16.41
CA ALA A 64 19.09 5.55 16.40
C ALA A 64 18.06 4.92 15.46
N CYS A 65 18.51 4.39 14.30
CA CYS A 65 17.64 3.73 13.35
C CYS A 65 17.18 2.35 13.82
N ASN A 66 17.90 1.70 14.74
CA ASN A 66 17.62 0.34 15.20
C ASN A 66 17.12 0.25 16.64
N THR A 67 16.99 1.37 17.34
CA THR A 67 16.45 1.39 18.71
C THR A 67 14.94 1.51 18.68
N PRO A 68 14.19 0.59 19.33
CA PRO A 68 12.74 0.68 19.38
C PRO A 68 12.26 1.96 20.08
N SER A 69 11.24 2.59 19.51
CA SER A 69 10.57 3.73 20.09
C SER A 69 9.66 3.29 21.23
N GLU A 70 9.60 4.05 22.32
CA GLU A 70 8.66 3.80 23.40
C GLU A 70 7.19 3.93 22.94
N ALA A 71 6.92 4.81 21.98
CA ALA A 71 5.58 5.06 21.48
C ALA A 71 5.05 3.92 20.61
N THR A 72 5.89 3.31 19.78
CA THR A 72 5.48 2.31 18.79
C THR A 72 5.99 0.90 19.10
N GLY A 73 7.00 0.76 19.94
CA GLY A 73 7.69 -0.50 20.18
C GLY A 73 8.55 -0.97 19.01
N MET A 74 8.65 -0.18 17.94
CA MET A 74 9.41 -0.50 16.73
C MET A 74 10.51 0.53 16.51
N SER A 75 11.64 0.08 15.96
CA SER A 75 12.68 0.96 15.47
C SER A 75 12.25 1.61 14.14
N LEU A 76 12.94 2.67 13.76
CA LEU A 76 12.68 3.35 12.48
C LEU A 76 12.84 2.37 11.29
N ASN A 77 13.90 1.55 11.30
CA ASN A 77 14.11 0.55 10.26
C ASN A 77 13.02 -0.52 10.23
N GLU A 78 12.53 -0.95 11.39
CA GLU A 78 11.41 -1.89 11.48
C GLU A 78 10.11 -1.28 10.94
N GLU A 79 9.82 -0.02 11.27
CA GLU A 79 8.66 0.69 10.74
C GLU A 79 8.72 0.80 9.21
N ILE A 80 9.89 1.17 8.67
CA ILE A 80 10.10 1.25 7.23
C ILE A 80 9.84 -0.11 6.57
N ALA A 81 10.43 -1.17 7.10
CA ALA A 81 10.24 -2.51 6.56
C ALA A 81 8.77 -2.95 6.61
N HIS A 82 8.07 -2.63 7.69
CA HIS A 82 6.65 -2.94 7.86
C HIS A 82 5.80 -2.21 6.81
N VAL A 83 6.03 -0.92 6.62
CA VAL A 83 5.28 -0.12 5.64
C VAL A 83 5.64 -0.51 4.20
N GLU A 84 6.90 -0.85 3.93
CA GLU A 84 7.31 -1.38 2.62
C GLU A 84 6.55 -2.65 2.27
N GLN A 85 6.38 -3.55 3.24
CA GLN A 85 5.60 -4.77 3.07
C GLN A 85 4.13 -4.46 2.79
N GLU A 86 3.55 -3.52 3.53
CA GLU A 86 2.19 -3.06 3.32
C GLU A 86 1.99 -2.47 1.91
N VAL A 87 2.89 -1.61 1.47
CA VAL A 87 2.88 -1.03 0.13
C VAL A 87 2.95 -2.12 -0.94
N TYR A 88 3.85 -3.08 -0.76
CA TYR A 88 3.99 -4.21 -1.69
C TYR A 88 2.67 -5.00 -1.81
N MET A 89 2.06 -5.33 -0.68
CA MET A 89 0.81 -6.09 -0.66
C MET A 89 -0.35 -5.32 -1.32
N LEU A 90 -0.46 -4.03 -1.01
CA LEU A 90 -1.51 -3.18 -1.58
C LEU A 90 -1.34 -2.97 -3.09
N ARG A 91 -0.10 -2.77 -3.55
CA ARG A 91 0.20 -2.68 -4.99
C ARG A 91 -0.17 -3.97 -5.71
N ARG A 92 0.15 -5.10 -5.10
CA ARG A 92 -0.20 -6.41 -5.66
C ARG A 92 -1.71 -6.58 -5.78
N MET A 93 -2.46 -6.19 -4.75
CA MET A 93 -3.92 -6.26 -4.77
C MET A 93 -4.51 -5.36 -5.87
N CYS A 94 -4.05 -4.12 -5.99
CA CYS A 94 -4.48 -3.23 -7.06
C CYS A 94 -4.19 -3.81 -8.44
N GLY A 95 -2.98 -4.35 -8.62
CA GLY A 95 -2.58 -4.99 -9.87
C GLY A 95 -3.46 -6.19 -10.22
N MET A 96 -3.80 -7.02 -9.24
CA MET A 96 -4.70 -8.16 -9.45
C MET A 96 -6.10 -7.71 -9.88
N MET A 97 -6.62 -6.64 -9.28
CA MET A 97 -7.91 -6.07 -9.65
C MET A 97 -7.90 -5.51 -11.07
N GLU A 98 -6.86 -4.79 -11.43
CA GLU A 98 -6.67 -4.21 -12.76
C GLU A 98 -6.54 -5.31 -13.83
N ASP A 99 -5.71 -6.31 -13.57
CA ASP A 99 -5.50 -7.43 -14.49
C ASP A 99 -6.79 -8.23 -14.71
N THR A 100 -7.54 -8.47 -13.64
CA THR A 100 -8.82 -9.19 -13.74
C THR A 100 -9.80 -8.40 -14.60
N LEU A 101 -9.89 -7.09 -14.38
CA LEU A 101 -10.77 -6.23 -15.17
C LEU A 101 -10.41 -6.25 -16.66
N GLU A 102 -9.13 -6.28 -17.00
CA GLU A 102 -8.65 -6.38 -18.39
C GLU A 102 -9.02 -7.72 -19.05
N GLN A 103 -9.05 -8.79 -18.26
CA GLN A 103 -9.35 -10.13 -18.76
C GLN A 103 -10.86 -10.39 -18.97
N LEU A 104 -11.70 -9.68 -18.24
CA LEU A 104 -13.16 -9.86 -18.30
C LEU A 104 -13.76 -8.99 -19.41
N THR A 105 -14.85 -9.50 -20.02
CA THR A 105 -15.58 -8.80 -21.08
C THR A 105 -17.09 -8.89 -20.85
N GLY A 106 -17.84 -7.94 -21.44
CA GLY A 106 -19.30 -7.94 -21.43
C GLY A 106 -19.90 -7.89 -20.02
N ILE A 107 -20.85 -8.77 -19.76
CA ILE A 107 -21.58 -8.85 -18.48
C ILE A 107 -20.61 -9.10 -17.31
N GLU A 108 -19.64 -9.96 -17.52
CA GLU A 108 -18.64 -10.28 -16.49
C GLU A 108 -17.84 -9.05 -16.06
N ALA A 109 -17.36 -8.28 -17.03
CA ALA A 109 -16.63 -7.04 -16.78
C ALA A 109 -17.49 -5.99 -16.05
N THR A 110 -18.74 -5.82 -16.48
CA THR A 110 -19.67 -4.90 -15.85
C THR A 110 -19.96 -5.29 -14.40
N LEU A 111 -20.22 -6.55 -14.16
CA LEU A 111 -20.52 -7.08 -12.84
C LEU A 111 -19.32 -6.92 -11.89
N TYR A 112 -18.12 -7.27 -12.33
CA TYR A 112 -16.90 -7.11 -11.56
C TYR A 112 -16.63 -5.62 -11.25
N SER A 113 -16.80 -4.74 -12.24
CA SER A 113 -16.61 -3.31 -12.10
C SER A 113 -17.57 -2.71 -11.06
N LEU A 114 -18.84 -3.10 -11.07
CA LEU A 114 -19.82 -2.63 -10.08
C LEU A 114 -19.46 -3.06 -8.66
N ILE A 115 -18.96 -4.27 -8.50
CA ILE A 115 -18.59 -4.78 -7.16
C ILE A 115 -17.25 -4.20 -6.69
N ILE A 116 -16.22 -4.30 -7.50
CA ILE A 116 -14.85 -3.99 -7.07
C ILE A 116 -14.52 -2.49 -7.21
N ILE A 117 -14.94 -1.85 -8.29
CA ILE A 117 -14.62 -0.43 -8.51
C ILE A 117 -15.66 0.48 -7.86
N ALA A 118 -16.93 0.26 -8.13
CA ALA A 118 -18.01 1.07 -7.56
C ALA A 118 -18.34 0.72 -6.11
N GLY A 119 -17.88 -0.43 -5.60
CA GLY A 119 -18.07 -0.83 -4.22
C GLY A 119 -19.47 -1.31 -3.88
N LYS A 120 -20.25 -1.69 -4.87
CA LYS A 120 -21.62 -2.18 -4.66
C LYS A 120 -21.61 -3.63 -4.16
N SER A 121 -22.62 -3.98 -3.36
CA SER A 121 -22.78 -5.36 -2.92
C SER A 121 -23.09 -6.28 -4.13
N PRO A 122 -22.75 -7.57 -4.06
CA PRO A 122 -23.11 -8.50 -5.12
C PRO A 122 -24.60 -8.51 -5.47
N THR A 123 -25.47 -8.41 -4.45
CA THR A 123 -26.92 -8.38 -4.65
C THR A 123 -27.37 -7.18 -5.49
N VAL A 124 -26.85 -5.99 -5.17
CA VAL A 124 -27.16 -4.77 -5.92
C VAL A 124 -26.59 -4.84 -7.33
N ALA A 125 -25.34 -5.29 -7.47
CA ALA A 125 -24.68 -5.40 -8.76
C ALA A 125 -25.42 -6.38 -9.70
N VAL A 126 -25.82 -7.54 -9.19
CA VAL A 126 -26.59 -8.53 -9.95
C VAL A 126 -27.91 -7.94 -10.45
N ARG A 127 -28.63 -7.25 -9.57
CA ARG A 127 -29.90 -6.60 -9.92
C ARG A 127 -29.72 -5.56 -11.02
N GLU A 128 -28.73 -4.69 -10.90
CA GLU A 128 -28.46 -3.66 -11.89
C GLU A 128 -28.09 -4.26 -13.26
N VAL A 129 -27.23 -5.27 -13.27
CA VAL A 129 -26.84 -5.93 -14.52
C VAL A 129 -28.03 -6.65 -15.16
N ALA A 130 -28.85 -7.32 -14.36
CA ALA A 130 -30.06 -7.97 -14.85
C ALA A 130 -30.99 -6.96 -15.52
N ASP A 131 -31.21 -5.81 -14.91
CA ASP A 131 -32.04 -4.75 -15.47
C ASP A 131 -31.45 -4.17 -16.76
N MET A 132 -30.16 -3.92 -16.79
CA MET A 132 -29.46 -3.36 -17.96
C MET A 132 -29.46 -4.31 -19.16
N GLN A 133 -29.39 -5.62 -18.93
CA GLN A 133 -29.28 -6.65 -19.97
C GLN A 133 -30.60 -7.32 -20.27
N TYR A 134 -31.69 -6.92 -19.62
CA TYR A 134 -33.00 -7.58 -19.75
C TYR A 134 -32.92 -9.10 -19.50
N MET A 135 -32.14 -9.50 -18.52
CA MET A 135 -31.93 -10.89 -18.12
C MET A 135 -32.51 -11.13 -16.73
N THR A 136 -32.72 -12.40 -16.40
CA THR A 136 -33.15 -12.78 -15.06
C THR A 136 -31.98 -12.66 -14.07
N GLU A 137 -32.27 -12.33 -12.82
CA GLU A 137 -31.25 -12.30 -11.77
C GLU A 137 -30.56 -13.66 -11.60
N ASP A 138 -31.29 -14.77 -11.74
CA ASP A 138 -30.73 -16.12 -11.64
C ASP A 138 -29.60 -16.37 -12.65
N ASN A 139 -29.76 -15.92 -13.90
CA ASN A 139 -28.70 -16.02 -14.91
C ASN A 139 -27.47 -15.20 -14.54
N ILE A 140 -27.68 -14.00 -13.98
CA ILE A 140 -26.56 -13.16 -13.54
C ILE A 140 -25.87 -13.75 -12.31
N TRP A 141 -26.64 -14.30 -11.35
CA TRP A 141 -26.07 -15.01 -10.20
C TRP A 141 -25.21 -16.19 -10.63
N HIS A 142 -25.64 -16.93 -11.66
CA HIS A 142 -24.85 -18.03 -12.19
C HIS A 142 -23.49 -17.54 -12.71
N THR A 143 -23.48 -16.44 -13.46
CA THR A 143 -22.27 -15.80 -13.96
C THR A 143 -21.40 -15.32 -12.79
N TYR A 144 -22.00 -14.70 -11.78
CA TYR A 144 -21.29 -14.25 -10.58
C TYR A 144 -20.54 -15.40 -9.89
N TYR A 145 -21.23 -16.47 -9.56
CA TYR A 145 -20.61 -17.61 -8.86
C TYR A 145 -19.56 -18.32 -9.69
N LYS A 146 -19.77 -18.42 -10.99
CA LYS A 146 -18.86 -19.15 -11.87
C LYS A 146 -17.64 -18.33 -12.28
N LYS A 147 -17.81 -17.05 -12.57
CA LYS A 147 -16.78 -16.21 -13.20
C LYS A 147 -16.23 -15.09 -12.32
N ILE A 148 -17.00 -14.58 -11.39
CA ILE A 148 -16.62 -13.39 -10.62
C ILE A 148 -16.16 -13.74 -9.21
N LYS A 149 -16.90 -14.57 -8.51
CA LYS A 149 -16.58 -14.94 -7.13
C LYS A 149 -15.18 -15.51 -6.95
N PRO A 150 -14.65 -16.39 -7.85
CA PRO A 150 -13.26 -16.86 -7.69
C PRO A 150 -12.24 -15.76 -7.66
N PHE A 151 -12.40 -14.70 -8.45
CA PHE A 151 -11.49 -13.55 -8.42
C PHE A 151 -11.64 -12.73 -7.16
N ILE A 152 -12.85 -12.56 -6.65
CA ILE A 152 -13.11 -11.84 -5.41
C ILE A 152 -12.49 -12.60 -4.22
N ASP A 153 -12.67 -13.90 -4.17
CA ASP A 153 -12.12 -14.75 -3.11
C ASP A 153 -10.59 -14.71 -3.09
N ALA A 154 -9.95 -14.56 -4.25
CA ALA A 154 -8.51 -14.43 -4.36
C ALA A 154 -7.95 -13.14 -3.76
N LEU A 155 -8.79 -12.11 -3.57
CA LEU A 155 -8.40 -10.83 -2.96
C LEU A 155 -8.50 -10.85 -1.43
N GLN A 156 -9.07 -11.87 -0.87
CA GLN A 156 -9.22 -12.05 0.58
C GLN A 156 -8.16 -13.06 1.11
#